data_374f94b1846dfed2f829a44328275962
#
_entry.id   374f94b1846dfed2f829a44328275962
#
_cell.length_a   1.000
_cell.length_b   1.000
_cell.length_c   1.000
_cell.angle_alpha   90.00
_cell.angle_beta   90.00
_cell.angle_gamma   90.00
#
_symmetry.space_group_name_H-M   'P 1'
#
loop_
_entity.id
_entity.type
_entity.pdbx_description
1 polymer ?
#
loop_
_entity_poly.entity_id
_entity_poly.type
_entity_poly.pdbx_seq_one_letter_code
_entity_poly.pdbx_strand_id
1 'polypeptide(L)'
;PRPVDAGLTLNERVSQYKLLGEAMQDMGVDIIWFETFPEFNVLEPVVKQLKARKDTPVMVSFCVNQFGYSNCGFSARALLSAAVNSDVDCVGLNCGVGPYHMLQLLKKLDIDCGKPVSIMPNAGYPKFTQSRLVFNDNKEGFIDKIQDIAALGADIIGGCCGTNPEYIRQIKESVKKGDIVKAA
;
A
#
# COMPACT_ATOMS: atom_id res chain seq x y z
N PRO A 1 -12.64 12.48 -3.75
CA PRO A 1 -13.19 11.69 -4.85
C PRO A 1 -14.11 10.64 -4.25
N ARG A 2 -15.34 10.52 -4.78
CA ARG A 2 -16.22 9.42 -4.40
C ARG A 2 -15.55 8.11 -4.88
N PRO A 3 -15.63 7.01 -4.10
CA PRO A 3 -15.19 5.73 -4.60
C PRO A 3 -15.84 5.43 -5.96
N VAL A 4 -15.09 4.81 -6.85
CA VAL A 4 -15.57 4.45 -8.22
C VAL A 4 -16.82 3.57 -8.16
N ASP A 5 -17.02 2.88 -7.04
CA ASP A 5 -18.13 1.99 -6.72
C ASP A 5 -19.23 2.64 -5.83
N ALA A 6 -19.29 3.99 -5.79
CA ALA A 6 -20.34 4.70 -5.04
C ALA A 6 -21.73 4.36 -5.63
N GLY A 7 -22.51 3.61 -4.87
CA GLY A 7 -23.83 3.14 -5.25
C GLY A 7 -23.97 1.63 -5.38
N LEU A 8 -22.85 0.88 -5.39
CA LEU A 8 -22.88 -0.57 -5.37
C LEU A 8 -22.98 -1.13 -3.94
N THR A 9 -23.74 -2.19 -3.78
CA THR A 9 -23.76 -2.96 -2.53
C THR A 9 -22.43 -3.68 -2.31
N LEU A 10 -22.14 -4.11 -1.09
CA LEU A 10 -20.98 -4.92 -0.76
C LEU A 10 -20.87 -6.16 -1.67
N ASN A 11 -21.96 -6.87 -1.86
CA ASN A 11 -21.98 -8.09 -2.68
C ASN A 11 -21.68 -7.81 -4.15
N GLU A 12 -22.17 -6.71 -4.70
CA GLU A 12 -21.89 -6.32 -6.09
C GLU A 12 -20.41 -5.97 -6.26
N ARG A 13 -19.82 -5.23 -5.30
CA ARG A 13 -18.37 -4.91 -5.31
C ARG A 13 -17.53 -6.18 -5.22
N VAL A 14 -17.84 -7.06 -4.29
CA VAL A 14 -17.18 -8.37 -4.15
C VAL A 14 -17.25 -9.16 -5.46
N SER A 15 -18.42 -9.23 -6.09
CA SER A 15 -18.61 -9.96 -7.36
C SER A 15 -17.75 -9.39 -8.49
N GLN A 16 -17.68 -8.06 -8.61
CA GLN A 16 -16.85 -7.39 -9.62
C GLN A 16 -15.36 -7.66 -9.43
N TYR A 17 -14.85 -7.55 -8.18
CA TYR A 17 -13.44 -7.82 -7.90
C TYR A 17 -13.07 -9.29 -8.07
N LYS A 18 -14.01 -10.23 -7.81
CA LYS A 18 -13.81 -11.66 -8.12
C LYS A 18 -13.63 -11.87 -9.62
N LEU A 19 -14.55 -11.37 -10.43
CA LEU A 19 -14.47 -11.47 -11.88
C LEU A 19 -13.17 -10.88 -12.45
N LEU A 20 -12.78 -9.69 -11.95
CA LEU A 20 -11.54 -9.04 -12.37
C LEU A 20 -10.31 -9.87 -11.98
N GLY A 21 -10.23 -10.34 -10.75
CA GLY A 21 -9.12 -11.15 -10.28
C GLY A 21 -9.02 -12.50 -11.02
N GLU A 22 -10.13 -13.15 -11.29
CA GLU A 22 -10.17 -14.41 -12.08
C GLU A 22 -9.68 -14.16 -13.51
N ALA A 23 -10.12 -13.08 -14.16
CA ALA A 23 -9.65 -12.72 -15.50
C ALA A 23 -8.13 -12.45 -15.51
N MET A 24 -7.59 -11.78 -14.49
CA MET A 24 -6.15 -11.57 -14.34
C MET A 24 -5.40 -12.90 -14.20
N GLN A 25 -5.91 -13.83 -13.37
CA GLN A 25 -5.34 -15.17 -13.24
C GLN A 25 -5.36 -15.95 -14.56
N ASP A 26 -6.41 -15.79 -15.36
CA ASP A 26 -6.52 -16.47 -16.66
C ASP A 26 -5.55 -15.90 -17.69
N MET A 27 -5.23 -14.60 -17.61
CA MET A 27 -4.20 -13.97 -18.42
C MET A 27 -2.77 -14.33 -17.96
N GLY A 28 -2.59 -15.03 -16.84
CA GLY A 28 -1.29 -15.50 -16.37
C GLY A 28 -0.43 -14.41 -15.76
N VAL A 29 -1.03 -13.44 -15.04
CA VAL A 29 -0.26 -12.43 -14.29
C VAL A 29 0.54 -13.08 -13.17
N ASP A 30 1.74 -12.54 -12.90
CA ASP A 30 2.62 -13.05 -11.84
C ASP A 30 2.14 -12.71 -10.45
N ILE A 31 1.39 -11.61 -10.28
CA ILE A 31 0.87 -11.13 -9.01
C ILE A 31 -0.39 -10.30 -9.22
N ILE A 32 -1.32 -10.37 -8.29
CA ILE A 32 -2.49 -9.48 -8.23
C ILE A 32 -2.32 -8.54 -7.04
N TRP A 33 -2.37 -7.23 -7.29
CA TRP A 33 -2.25 -6.22 -6.27
C TRP A 33 -3.49 -5.35 -6.16
N PHE A 34 -4.20 -5.47 -5.04
CA PHE A 34 -5.29 -4.58 -4.67
C PHE A 34 -4.72 -3.37 -3.94
N GLU A 35 -4.52 -2.28 -4.69
CA GLU A 35 -3.84 -1.07 -4.24
C GLU A 35 -4.82 0.02 -3.80
N THR A 36 -4.47 0.76 -2.74
CA THR A 36 -5.20 1.96 -2.26
C THR A 36 -6.62 1.66 -1.74
N PHE A 37 -6.82 0.49 -1.15
CA PHE A 37 -8.12 0.11 -0.60
C PHE A 37 -8.40 0.81 0.74
N PRO A 38 -9.66 1.24 0.99
CA PRO A 38 -10.04 1.88 2.25
C PRO A 38 -10.58 0.89 3.30
N GLU A 39 -10.85 -0.35 2.91
CA GLU A 39 -11.47 -1.39 3.73
C GLU A 39 -11.06 -2.78 3.23
N PHE A 40 -11.07 -3.76 4.13
CA PHE A 40 -10.67 -5.13 3.78
C PHE A 40 -11.84 -6.10 3.58
N ASN A 41 -13.00 -5.81 4.17
CA ASN A 41 -14.20 -6.66 4.10
C ASN A 41 -14.69 -6.96 2.67
N VAL A 42 -14.41 -6.08 1.71
CA VAL A 42 -14.67 -6.32 0.27
C VAL A 42 -13.68 -7.33 -0.29
N LEU A 43 -12.41 -7.25 0.14
CA LEU A 43 -11.32 -8.05 -0.44
C LEU A 43 -11.19 -9.44 0.15
N GLU A 44 -11.53 -9.64 1.41
CA GLU A 44 -11.39 -10.93 2.09
C GLU A 44 -12.05 -12.10 1.32
N PRO A 45 -13.34 -12.02 0.90
CA PRO A 45 -13.95 -13.09 0.11
C PRO A 45 -13.41 -13.20 -1.32
N VAL A 46 -12.82 -12.11 -1.85
CA VAL A 46 -12.16 -12.11 -3.16
C VAL A 46 -10.84 -12.88 -3.07
N VAL A 47 -9.98 -12.51 -2.12
CA VAL A 47 -8.69 -13.17 -1.89
C VAL A 47 -8.87 -14.66 -1.66
N LYS A 48 -9.80 -15.04 -0.77
CA LYS A 48 -10.12 -16.45 -0.50
C LYS A 48 -10.49 -17.23 -1.78
N GLN A 49 -11.30 -16.64 -2.65
CA GLN A 49 -11.69 -17.28 -3.92
C GLN A 49 -10.50 -17.39 -4.88
N LEU A 50 -9.70 -16.34 -5.03
CA LEU A 50 -8.55 -16.34 -5.92
C LEU A 50 -7.51 -17.37 -5.49
N LYS A 51 -7.22 -17.46 -4.19
CA LYS A 51 -6.27 -18.44 -3.63
C LYS A 51 -6.78 -19.89 -3.75
N ALA A 52 -8.09 -20.10 -3.64
CA ALA A 52 -8.68 -21.42 -3.88
C ALA A 52 -8.63 -21.87 -5.34
N ARG A 53 -8.57 -20.91 -6.28
CA ARG A 53 -8.57 -21.17 -7.72
C ARG A 53 -7.16 -21.42 -8.29
N LYS A 54 -6.20 -20.54 -7.98
CA LYS A 54 -4.80 -20.61 -8.45
C LYS A 54 -3.87 -20.05 -7.38
N ASP A 55 -2.65 -20.56 -7.32
CA ASP A 55 -1.61 -20.07 -6.43
C ASP A 55 -0.91 -18.80 -6.99
N THR A 56 -1.72 -17.84 -7.43
CA THR A 56 -1.22 -16.52 -7.81
C THR A 56 -1.04 -15.69 -6.55
N PRO A 57 0.15 -15.10 -6.30
CA PRO A 57 0.36 -14.21 -5.16
C PRO A 57 -0.60 -13.02 -5.17
N VAL A 58 -1.17 -12.70 -4.01
CA VAL A 58 -2.08 -11.57 -3.83
C VAL A 58 -1.51 -10.59 -2.82
N MET A 59 -1.32 -9.35 -3.25
CA MET A 59 -0.96 -8.22 -2.39
C MET A 59 -2.16 -7.34 -2.12
N VAL A 60 -2.22 -6.78 -0.91
CA VAL A 60 -3.22 -5.78 -0.54
C VAL A 60 -2.55 -4.61 0.14
N SER A 61 -2.82 -3.39 -0.31
CA SER A 61 -2.36 -2.19 0.37
C SER A 61 -3.48 -1.18 0.61
N PHE A 62 -3.41 -0.52 1.75
CA PHE A 62 -4.43 0.37 2.24
C PHE A 62 -4.00 1.83 2.19
N CYS A 63 -4.97 2.71 1.94
CA CYS A 63 -4.77 4.15 2.00
C CYS A 63 -5.33 4.71 3.31
N VAL A 64 -4.48 5.37 4.07
CA VAL A 64 -4.85 6.02 5.33
C VAL A 64 -4.37 7.47 5.38
N ASN A 65 -5.04 8.30 6.15
CA ASN A 65 -4.65 9.68 6.39
C ASN A 65 -3.52 9.79 7.44
N GLN A 66 -3.07 10.99 7.74
CA GLN A 66 -2.00 11.27 8.70
C GLN A 66 -2.30 10.83 10.14
N PHE A 67 -3.55 10.57 10.47
CA PHE A 67 -3.98 10.05 11.76
C PHE A 67 -4.07 8.52 11.79
N GLY A 68 -3.81 7.86 10.66
CA GLY A 68 -3.83 6.41 10.50
C GLY A 68 -5.22 5.82 10.28
N TYR A 69 -6.16 6.61 9.72
CA TYR A 69 -7.51 6.13 9.40
C TYR A 69 -7.78 6.21 7.90
N SER A 70 -8.44 5.19 7.38
CA SER A 70 -8.95 5.20 6.01
C SER A 70 -10.18 6.13 5.90
N ASN A 71 -10.60 6.47 4.69
CA ASN A 71 -11.81 7.27 4.46
C ASN A 71 -13.12 6.52 4.80
N CYS A 72 -13.05 5.20 5.04
CA CYS A 72 -14.14 4.41 5.61
C CYS A 72 -14.09 4.31 7.15
N GLY A 73 -13.13 4.99 7.81
CA GLY A 73 -13.02 5.05 9.27
C GLY A 73 -12.24 3.90 9.93
N PHE A 74 -11.69 2.98 9.16
CA PHE A 74 -10.86 1.89 9.71
C PHE A 74 -9.46 2.37 10.04
N SER A 75 -8.93 1.96 11.19
CA SER A 75 -7.54 2.26 11.54
C SER A 75 -6.57 1.39 10.71
N ALA A 76 -5.36 1.90 10.44
CA ALA A 76 -4.29 1.15 9.77
C ALA A 76 -4.01 -0.18 10.48
N ARG A 77 -3.99 -0.20 11.82
CA ARG A 77 -3.81 -1.41 12.61
C ARG A 77 -4.90 -2.45 12.34
N ALA A 78 -6.16 -2.04 12.33
CA ALA A 78 -7.27 -2.95 12.08
C ALA A 78 -7.23 -3.52 10.65
N LEU A 79 -6.92 -2.67 9.65
CA LEU A 79 -6.80 -3.08 8.25
C LEU A 79 -5.67 -4.07 8.04
N LEU A 80 -4.47 -3.75 8.54
CA LEU A 80 -3.31 -4.64 8.43
C LEU A 80 -3.54 -5.96 9.18
N SER A 81 -4.05 -5.91 10.41
CA SER A 81 -4.35 -7.12 11.20
C SER A 81 -5.36 -8.03 10.48
N ALA A 82 -6.42 -7.47 9.91
CA ALA A 82 -7.40 -8.26 9.17
C ALA A 82 -6.77 -8.93 7.94
N ALA A 83 -5.95 -8.20 7.17
CA ALA A 83 -5.27 -8.74 6.00
C ALA A 83 -4.20 -9.77 6.35
N VAL A 84 -3.42 -9.54 7.42
CA VAL A 84 -2.40 -10.51 7.90
C VAL A 84 -3.03 -11.84 8.30
N ASN A 85 -4.21 -11.82 8.93
CA ASN A 85 -4.93 -13.03 9.35
C ASN A 85 -5.75 -13.70 8.23
N SER A 86 -5.55 -13.30 6.98
CA SER A 86 -6.20 -13.85 5.79
C SER A 86 -5.21 -14.55 4.86
N ASP A 87 -5.65 -14.94 3.67
CA ASP A 87 -4.84 -15.64 2.66
C ASP A 87 -4.01 -14.69 1.77
N VAL A 88 -3.87 -13.39 2.10
CA VAL A 88 -2.99 -12.49 1.33
C VAL A 88 -1.52 -12.88 1.53
N ASP A 89 -0.70 -12.68 0.51
CA ASP A 89 0.74 -12.99 0.55
C ASP A 89 1.59 -11.79 0.96
N CYS A 90 1.11 -10.57 0.75
CA CYS A 90 1.79 -9.33 1.15
C CYS A 90 0.76 -8.28 1.56
N VAL A 91 1.05 -7.54 2.63
CA VAL A 91 0.21 -6.46 3.13
C VAL A 91 0.95 -5.12 3.05
N GLY A 92 0.24 -4.01 3.03
CA GLY A 92 0.95 -2.74 2.98
C GLY A 92 0.11 -1.49 3.18
N LEU A 93 0.82 -0.36 3.13
CA LEU A 93 0.24 0.97 3.09
C LEU A 93 0.77 1.73 1.89
N ASN A 94 -0.11 2.38 1.16
CA ASN A 94 0.29 3.25 0.05
C ASN A 94 -0.57 4.50 -0.01
N CYS A 95 -0.08 5.54 -0.68
CA CYS A 95 -0.80 6.79 -0.86
C CYS A 95 -1.17 7.49 0.47
N GLY A 96 -2.14 8.40 0.43
CA GLY A 96 -2.71 9.10 1.59
C GLY A 96 -1.78 10.13 2.24
N VAL A 97 -0.54 9.75 2.52
CA VAL A 97 0.45 10.58 3.22
C VAL A 97 1.83 10.55 2.56
N GLY A 98 2.64 11.56 2.84
CA GLY A 98 4.06 11.56 2.47
C GLY A 98 4.92 10.73 3.43
N PRO A 99 6.23 10.57 3.13
CA PRO A 99 7.10 9.62 3.84
C PRO A 99 7.28 9.95 5.33
N TYR A 100 7.26 11.22 5.70
CA TYR A 100 7.36 11.61 7.11
C TYR A 100 6.19 11.07 7.94
N HIS A 101 4.96 11.31 7.51
CA HIS A 101 3.79 10.83 8.24
C HIS A 101 3.64 9.30 8.14
N MET A 102 4.01 8.71 7.00
CA MET A 102 4.07 7.25 6.86
C MET A 102 5.02 6.65 7.91
N LEU A 103 6.22 7.18 8.06
CA LEU A 103 7.18 6.75 9.08
C LEU A 103 6.62 6.88 10.50
N GLN A 104 5.94 8.01 10.81
CA GLN A 104 5.32 8.21 12.13
C GLN A 104 4.18 7.21 12.41
N LEU A 105 3.45 6.81 11.39
CA LEU A 105 2.44 5.75 11.52
C LEU A 105 3.09 4.39 11.76
N LEU A 106 4.10 4.03 10.96
CA LEU A 106 4.80 2.75 11.07
C LEU A 106 5.47 2.55 12.42
N LYS A 107 6.05 3.60 13.02
CA LYS A 107 6.61 3.55 14.39
C LYS A 107 5.57 3.20 15.49
N LYS A 108 4.28 3.35 15.20
CA LYS A 108 3.18 3.01 16.12
C LYS A 108 2.52 1.67 15.78
N LEU A 109 2.87 1.10 14.63
CA LEU A 109 2.39 -0.18 14.15
C LEU A 109 3.49 -1.22 14.31
N ASP A 110 3.10 -2.43 14.65
CA ASP A 110 3.99 -3.57 14.53
C ASP A 110 3.88 -4.06 13.08
N ILE A 111 4.96 -3.87 12.31
CA ILE A 111 5.03 -4.32 10.91
C ILE A 111 5.77 -5.65 10.75
N ASP A 112 6.38 -6.18 11.80
CA ASP A 112 6.88 -7.56 11.81
C ASP A 112 5.71 -8.53 12.07
N CYS A 113 4.91 -8.71 11.06
CA CYS A 113 3.64 -9.42 11.14
C CYS A 113 3.70 -10.84 10.54
N GLY A 114 4.90 -11.34 10.23
CA GLY A 114 5.10 -12.66 9.62
C GLY A 114 4.72 -12.75 8.13
N LYS A 115 4.40 -11.61 7.50
CA LYS A 115 4.18 -11.48 6.05
C LYS A 115 5.00 -10.33 5.49
N PRO A 116 5.42 -10.39 4.21
CA PRO A 116 6.04 -9.25 3.55
C PRO A 116 5.19 -7.98 3.64
N VAL A 117 5.85 -6.86 3.91
CA VAL A 117 5.19 -5.54 4.07
C VAL A 117 5.64 -4.58 2.97
N SER A 118 4.66 -4.03 2.27
CA SER A 118 4.86 -3.04 1.20
C SER A 118 4.50 -1.63 1.68
N ILE A 119 5.42 -0.67 1.50
CA ILE A 119 5.24 0.73 1.89
C ILE A 119 5.55 1.67 0.72
N MET A 120 4.53 2.42 0.28
CA MET A 120 4.64 3.32 -0.88
C MET A 120 3.99 4.68 -0.60
N PRO A 121 4.70 5.61 0.06
CA PRO A 121 4.18 6.94 0.35
C PRO A 121 4.10 7.83 -0.89
N ASN A 122 3.32 8.89 -0.81
CA ASN A 122 3.34 9.99 -1.78
C ASN A 122 4.65 10.78 -1.69
N ALA A 123 5.02 11.51 -2.74
CA ALA A 123 6.16 12.44 -2.73
C ALA A 123 6.04 13.56 -1.66
N GLY A 124 4.87 13.69 -1.05
CA GLY A 124 4.51 14.67 -0.04
C GLY A 124 3.01 14.94 -0.10
N TYR A 125 2.59 16.11 0.40
CA TYR A 125 1.21 16.56 0.27
C TYR A 125 1.07 17.39 -1.01
N PRO A 126 0.02 17.14 -1.81
CA PRO A 126 -0.25 17.96 -2.98
C PRO A 126 -0.66 19.37 -2.58
N LYS A 127 -0.16 20.35 -3.33
CA LYS A 127 -0.63 21.73 -3.28
C LYS A 127 -1.42 22.03 -4.56
N PHE A 128 -2.53 22.76 -4.42
CA PHE A 128 -3.29 23.20 -5.57
C PHE A 128 -2.73 24.55 -6.04
N THR A 129 -2.09 24.57 -7.20
CA THR A 129 -1.48 25.77 -7.76
C THR A 129 -1.92 25.92 -9.21
N GLN A 130 -2.47 27.09 -9.59
CA GLN A 130 -2.91 27.38 -10.96
C GLN A 130 -3.79 26.26 -11.57
N SER A 131 -4.79 25.81 -10.84
CA SER A 131 -5.71 24.72 -11.23
C SER A 131 -5.06 23.36 -11.48
N ARG A 132 -3.85 23.13 -10.94
CA ARG A 132 -3.14 21.86 -10.99
C ARG A 132 -2.73 21.39 -9.62
N LEU A 133 -2.76 20.08 -9.43
CA LEU A 133 -2.22 19.40 -8.26
C LEU A 133 -0.71 19.25 -8.45
N VAL A 134 0.08 19.90 -7.60
CA VAL A 134 1.54 19.88 -7.63
C VAL A 134 2.05 19.28 -6.32
N PHE A 135 2.93 18.29 -6.43
CA PHE A 135 3.65 17.75 -5.27
C PHE A 135 4.95 18.51 -5.07
N ASN A 136 5.32 18.73 -3.82
CA ASN A 136 6.57 19.40 -3.49
C ASN A 136 7.75 18.47 -3.84
N ASP A 137 8.63 18.91 -4.73
CA ASP A 137 9.80 18.12 -5.15
C ASP A 137 10.94 18.23 -4.12
N ASN A 138 10.83 17.50 -3.01
CA ASN A 138 11.88 17.35 -2.01
C ASN A 138 12.35 15.89 -1.99
N LYS A 139 13.15 15.52 -2.99
CA LYS A 139 13.65 14.15 -3.15
C LYS A 139 14.58 13.74 -2.02
N GLU A 140 15.49 14.60 -1.57
CA GLU A 140 16.42 14.28 -0.47
C GLU A 140 15.65 13.93 0.80
N GLY A 141 14.76 14.80 1.24
CA GLY A 141 13.92 14.53 2.43
C GLY A 141 12.99 13.33 2.27
N PHE A 142 12.59 13.01 1.04
CA PHE A 142 11.86 11.78 0.74
C PHE A 142 12.74 10.56 0.96
N ILE A 143 13.94 10.53 0.37
CA ILE A 143 14.87 9.40 0.43
C ILE A 143 15.35 9.13 1.86
N ASP A 144 15.65 10.16 2.64
CA ASP A 144 16.01 10.01 4.05
C ASP A 144 14.93 9.25 4.84
N LYS A 145 13.66 9.60 4.62
CA LYS A 145 12.56 8.93 5.30
C LYS A 145 12.29 7.52 4.77
N ILE A 146 12.58 7.27 3.50
CA ILE A 146 12.53 5.92 2.92
C ILE A 146 13.57 5.01 3.54
N GLN A 147 14.78 5.48 3.81
CA GLN A 147 15.80 4.71 4.52
C GLN A 147 15.35 4.36 5.95
N ASP A 148 14.76 5.33 6.67
CA ASP A 148 14.17 5.09 7.98
C ASP A 148 13.04 4.03 7.94
N ILE A 149 12.19 4.06 6.89
CA ILE A 149 11.12 3.09 6.67
C ILE A 149 11.68 1.70 6.38
N ALA A 150 12.73 1.61 5.55
CA ALA A 150 13.42 0.36 5.29
C ALA A 150 14.00 -0.25 6.56
N ALA A 151 14.62 0.58 7.40
CA ALA A 151 15.19 0.15 8.69
C ALA A 151 14.13 -0.36 9.68
N LEU A 152 12.87 0.03 9.55
CA LEU A 152 11.77 -0.52 10.34
C LEU A 152 11.31 -1.91 9.88
N GLY A 153 11.82 -2.43 8.75
CA GLY A 153 11.52 -3.78 8.25
C GLY A 153 10.50 -3.82 7.11
N ALA A 154 10.29 -2.73 6.38
CA ALA A 154 9.51 -2.78 5.14
C ALA A 154 10.27 -3.59 4.07
N ASP A 155 9.62 -4.61 3.48
CA ASP A 155 10.23 -5.53 2.51
C ASP A 155 10.14 -5.00 1.08
N ILE A 156 9.06 -4.33 0.75
CA ILE A 156 8.80 -3.74 -0.57
C ILE A 156 8.63 -2.24 -0.40
N ILE A 157 9.48 -1.46 -1.04
CA ILE A 157 9.49 -0.01 -0.91
C ILE A 157 9.40 0.64 -2.28
N GLY A 158 8.56 1.63 -2.38
CA GLY A 158 8.36 2.41 -3.60
C GLY A 158 7.81 3.80 -3.32
N GLY A 159 7.13 4.34 -4.29
CA GLY A 159 6.46 5.63 -4.19
C GLY A 159 5.09 5.60 -4.85
N CYS A 160 4.20 6.48 -4.42
CA CYS A 160 2.86 6.65 -4.96
C CYS A 160 2.71 8.05 -5.61
N CYS A 161 1.63 8.75 -5.35
CA CYS A 161 1.33 10.03 -6.00
C CYS A 161 2.47 11.06 -5.89
N GLY A 162 2.81 11.69 -7.01
CA GLY A 162 3.85 12.70 -7.10
C GLY A 162 5.28 12.16 -7.25
N THR A 163 5.49 10.84 -7.08
CA THR A 163 6.79 10.22 -7.40
C THR A 163 6.93 9.97 -8.91
N ASN A 164 8.16 9.85 -9.37
CA ASN A 164 8.50 9.61 -10.75
C ASN A 164 9.69 8.62 -10.83
N PRO A 165 10.14 8.18 -12.02
CA PRO A 165 11.24 7.22 -12.14
C PRO A 165 12.52 7.62 -11.42
N GLU A 166 12.79 8.92 -11.28
CA GLU A 166 13.97 9.42 -10.57
C GLU A 166 13.91 9.11 -9.07
N TYR A 167 12.72 9.23 -8.43
CA TYR A 167 12.51 8.78 -7.05
C TYR A 167 12.82 7.29 -6.89
N ILE A 168 12.32 6.46 -7.80
CA ILE A 168 12.54 5.00 -7.74
C ILE A 168 14.02 4.65 -7.92
N ARG A 169 14.72 5.36 -8.82
CA ARG A 169 16.16 5.18 -8.99
C ARG A 169 16.93 5.50 -7.71
N GLN A 170 16.60 6.63 -7.06
CA GLN A 170 17.24 7.04 -5.82
C GLN A 170 16.91 6.10 -4.65
N ILE A 171 15.66 5.63 -4.53
CA ILE A 171 15.29 4.58 -3.56
C ILE A 171 16.21 3.37 -3.74
N LYS A 172 16.30 2.85 -4.97
CA LYS A 172 17.13 1.68 -5.27
C LYS A 172 18.60 1.88 -4.90
N GLU A 173 19.15 3.06 -5.15
CA GLU A 173 20.54 3.40 -4.82
C GLU A 173 20.75 3.55 -3.31
N SER A 174 19.80 4.15 -2.60
CA SER A 174 19.89 4.42 -1.17
C SER A 174 19.74 3.15 -0.32
N VAL A 175 18.79 2.28 -0.69
CA VAL A 175 18.54 1.03 0.03
C VAL A 175 19.64 0.00 -0.19
N LYS A 176 20.34 0.01 -1.33
CA LYS A 176 21.51 -0.87 -1.59
C LYS A 176 22.76 -0.46 -0.82
N LYS A 177 22.89 0.81 -0.46
CA LYS A 177 24.05 1.35 0.27
C LYS A 177 23.93 1.23 1.80
N GLY A 178 22.73 0.99 2.31
CA GLY A 178 22.49 0.77 3.72
C GLY A 178 22.55 -0.73 4.00
N ASP A 179 23.49 -1.17 4.82
CA ASP A 179 23.35 -2.44 5.50
C ASP A 179 22.01 -2.38 6.26
N ILE A 180 21.01 -3.10 5.77
CA ILE A 180 19.77 -3.31 6.51
C ILE A 180 20.14 -4.23 7.66
N VAL A 181 20.69 -3.64 8.70
CA VAL A 181 20.86 -4.33 9.98
C VAL A 181 19.45 -4.53 10.51
N LYS A 182 18.90 -5.73 10.32
CA LYS A 182 17.76 -6.17 11.11
C LYS A 182 18.23 -6.07 12.56
N ALA A 183 17.70 -5.11 13.29
CA ALA A 183 17.91 -5.06 14.73
C ALA A 183 17.38 -6.39 15.30
N ALA A 184 18.29 -7.16 15.84
CA ALA A 184 18.01 -8.41 16.53
C ALA A 184 17.27 -8.13 17.84
#